data_8a71f0639f24677e5efbcab00e9da8e9
#
_entry.id   8a71f0639f24677e5efbcab00e9da8e9
#
_cell.length_a   1.000
_cell.length_b   1.000
_cell.length_c   1.000
_cell.angle_alpha   90.00
_cell.angle_beta   90.00
_cell.angle_gamma   90.00
#
_symmetry.space_group_name_H-M   'P 1'
#
loop_
_entity.id
_entity.type
_entity.pdbx_description
1 polymer ?
#
loop_
_entity_poly.entity_id
_entity_poly.type
_entity_poly.pdbx_seq_one_letter_code
_entity_poly.pdbx_strand_id
1 'polypeptide(L)'
;MPTAPNVTVIPAKVRMAENRDKYHQLRVAAYCRVSTAQEEQQNSYQVQIAYYTDLINRKKEWTLAGIFADEGISGTQTKKRTEFNRMIRMCRNKKIDLVITKSISRFARNTVDCLEYVRQLKDLGIGVIFEKENINTMTMTSEFMIALYGSFAQAESESISKNVS
;
A
#
# COMPACT_ATOMS: atom_id res chain seq x y z
N MET A 1 24.05 -24.43 -55.46
CA MET A 1 23.94 -23.13 -54.81
C MET A 1 23.60 -23.35 -53.33
N PRO A 2 24.46 -22.94 -52.46
CA PRO A 2 24.11 -23.03 -51.05
C PRO A 2 22.95 -22.08 -50.73
N THR A 3 21.87 -22.61 -50.19
CA THR A 3 20.78 -21.82 -49.66
C THR A 3 21.30 -21.06 -48.42
N ALA A 4 21.10 -19.76 -48.39
CA ALA A 4 21.44 -18.96 -47.26
C ALA A 4 20.71 -19.48 -45.99
N PRO A 5 21.39 -19.58 -44.86
CA PRO A 5 20.73 -20.03 -43.64
C PRO A 5 19.59 -19.06 -43.30
N ASN A 6 18.41 -19.63 -43.04
CA ASN A 6 17.30 -18.85 -42.53
C ASN A 6 17.69 -18.27 -41.16
N VAL A 7 18.18 -17.07 -41.17
CA VAL A 7 18.42 -16.31 -39.92
C VAL A 7 17.09 -15.73 -39.49
N THR A 8 16.46 -16.35 -38.52
CA THR A 8 15.30 -15.76 -37.84
C THR A 8 15.80 -14.62 -36.96
N VAL A 9 15.69 -13.41 -37.48
CA VAL A 9 16.00 -12.22 -36.68
C VAL A 9 14.83 -11.98 -35.71
N ILE A 10 15.04 -12.33 -34.44
CA ILE A 10 14.09 -11.97 -33.39
C ILE A 10 14.22 -10.46 -33.16
N PRO A 11 13.16 -9.67 -33.38
CA PRO A 11 13.27 -8.22 -33.22
C PRO A 11 13.72 -7.86 -31.81
N ALA A 12 14.68 -6.96 -31.71
CA ALA A 12 15.23 -6.50 -30.41
C ALA A 12 14.16 -5.99 -29.44
N LYS A 13 13.04 -5.53 -29.95
CA LYS A 13 11.89 -5.10 -29.13
C LYS A 13 11.27 -6.21 -28.31
N VAL A 14 11.23 -7.44 -28.79
CA VAL A 14 10.67 -8.58 -28.03
C VAL A 14 11.58 -8.96 -26.88
N ARG A 15 12.89 -8.95 -27.10
CA ARG A 15 13.86 -9.20 -26.02
C ARG A 15 13.88 -8.12 -24.95
N MET A 16 13.65 -6.85 -25.32
CA MET A 16 13.56 -5.75 -24.35
C MET A 16 12.26 -5.80 -23.55
N ALA A 17 11.16 -6.24 -24.14
CA ALA A 17 9.88 -6.39 -23.43
C ALA A 17 9.95 -7.55 -22.42
N GLU A 18 10.46 -8.71 -22.85
CA GLU A 18 10.63 -9.87 -21.96
C GLU A 18 11.59 -9.59 -20.79
N ASN A 19 12.65 -8.83 -21.04
CA ASN A 19 13.58 -8.43 -19.98
C ASN A 19 13.01 -7.32 -19.07
N ARG A 20 12.14 -6.46 -19.58
CA ARG A 20 11.49 -5.44 -18.74
C ARG A 20 10.51 -6.07 -17.76
N ASP A 21 9.73 -7.05 -18.18
CA ASP A 21 8.79 -7.75 -17.31
C ASP A 21 9.52 -8.61 -16.26
N LYS A 22 10.68 -9.14 -16.60
CA LYS A 22 11.47 -9.99 -15.70
C LYS A 22 12.20 -9.23 -14.61
N TYR A 23 12.45 -7.94 -14.80
CA TYR A 23 13.18 -7.08 -13.85
C TYR A 23 12.37 -5.86 -13.38
N HIS A 24 11.07 -5.82 -13.66
CA HIS A 24 10.22 -4.73 -13.20
C HIS A 24 9.96 -4.88 -11.71
N GLN A 25 10.71 -4.11 -10.93
CA GLN A 25 10.48 -4.02 -9.49
C GLN A 25 9.23 -3.20 -9.20
N LEU A 26 8.41 -3.66 -8.27
CA LEU A 26 7.30 -2.88 -7.76
C LEU A 26 7.83 -1.71 -6.93
N ARG A 27 7.37 -0.52 -7.23
CA ARG A 27 7.67 0.69 -6.47
C ARG A 27 6.76 0.73 -5.25
N VAL A 28 7.35 0.47 -4.09
CA VAL A 28 6.62 0.30 -2.83
C VAL A 28 6.75 1.53 -1.97
N ALA A 29 5.64 2.07 -1.54
CA ALA A 29 5.56 3.16 -0.56
C ALA A 29 5.11 2.60 0.79
N ALA A 30 5.70 3.08 1.86
CA ALA A 30 5.24 2.79 3.21
C ALA A 30 4.50 3.99 3.80
N TYR A 31 3.38 3.74 4.45
CA TYR A 31 2.65 4.76 5.18
C TYR A 31 2.69 4.49 6.68
N CYS A 32 3.08 5.50 7.44
CA CYS A 32 3.26 5.44 8.88
C CYS A 32 2.46 6.54 9.59
N ARG A 33 1.97 6.24 10.77
CA ARG A 33 1.50 7.26 11.72
C ARG A 33 2.40 7.22 12.94
N VAL A 34 2.95 8.37 13.27
CA VAL A 34 3.86 8.54 14.41
C VAL A 34 3.11 9.26 15.52
N SER A 35 3.13 8.70 16.74
CA SER A 35 2.58 9.36 17.89
C SER A 35 3.58 10.37 18.47
N THR A 36 3.07 11.51 18.92
CA THR A 36 3.86 12.52 19.63
C THR A 36 4.01 12.23 21.14
N ALA A 37 3.31 11.20 21.64
CA ALA A 37 3.40 10.82 23.04
C ALA A 37 4.77 10.22 23.40
N GLN A 38 5.38 10.70 24.47
CA GLN A 38 6.71 10.27 24.92
C GLN A 38 6.81 8.76 25.24
N GLU A 39 5.70 8.11 25.53
CA GLU A 39 5.65 6.69 25.86
C GLU A 39 5.86 5.78 24.65
N GLU A 40 5.73 6.32 23.44
CA GLU A 40 5.86 5.57 22.19
C GLU A 40 7.17 5.88 21.45
N GLN A 41 8.22 6.29 22.15
CA GLN A 41 9.51 6.57 21.51
C GLN A 41 10.09 5.37 20.75
N GLN A 42 9.70 4.14 21.11
CA GLN A 42 10.08 2.93 20.38
C GLN A 42 9.44 2.83 18.99
N ASN A 43 8.36 3.56 18.76
CA ASN A 43 7.70 3.72 17.47
C ASN A 43 7.99 5.08 16.84
N SER A 44 9.14 5.65 17.15
CA SER A 44 9.58 6.92 16.57
C SER A 44 9.62 6.85 15.04
N TYR A 45 9.51 7.99 14.44
CA TYR A 45 9.62 8.15 12.99
C TYR A 45 10.86 7.44 12.41
N GLN A 46 12.01 7.59 13.06
CA GLN A 46 13.25 6.98 12.61
C GLN A 46 13.22 5.45 12.66
N VAL A 47 12.61 4.87 13.70
CA VAL A 47 12.47 3.41 13.82
C VAL A 47 11.58 2.86 12.71
N GLN A 48 10.48 3.51 12.42
CA GLN A 48 9.58 3.09 11.34
C GLN A 48 10.22 3.24 9.96
N ILE A 49 10.96 4.32 9.70
CA ILE A 49 11.73 4.48 8.48
C ILE A 49 12.72 3.32 8.30
N ALA A 50 13.51 3.02 9.34
CA ALA A 50 14.48 1.93 9.29
C ALA A 50 13.80 0.57 9.04
N TYR A 51 12.69 0.32 9.71
CA TYR A 51 11.93 -0.91 9.57
C TYR A 51 11.43 -1.11 8.14
N TYR A 52 10.73 -0.12 7.57
CA TYR A 52 10.16 -0.24 6.23
C TYR A 52 11.22 -0.19 5.13
N THR A 53 12.28 0.58 5.32
CA THR A 53 13.40 0.60 4.39
C THR A 53 14.04 -0.79 4.30
N ASP A 54 14.29 -1.41 5.44
CA ASP A 54 14.85 -2.76 5.50
C ASP A 54 13.89 -3.81 4.92
N LEU A 55 12.62 -3.75 5.29
CA LEU A 55 11.60 -4.68 4.80
C LEU A 55 11.46 -4.64 3.27
N ILE A 56 11.43 -3.46 2.70
CA ILE A 56 11.30 -3.27 1.25
C ILE A 56 12.58 -3.70 0.53
N ASN A 57 13.73 -3.33 1.07
CA ASN A 57 15.02 -3.65 0.45
C ASN A 57 15.39 -5.14 0.50
N ARG A 58 14.80 -5.90 1.43
CA ARG A 58 15.01 -7.36 1.48
C ARG A 58 14.36 -8.12 0.34
N LYS A 59 13.35 -7.53 -0.29
CA LYS A 59 12.64 -8.17 -1.40
C LYS A 59 13.20 -7.69 -2.73
N LYS A 60 13.69 -8.63 -3.53
CA LYS A 60 14.28 -8.33 -4.85
C LYS A 60 13.26 -7.76 -5.83
N GLU A 61 11.98 -8.11 -5.66
CA GLU A 61 10.89 -7.63 -6.51
C GLU A 61 10.43 -6.22 -6.17
N TRP A 62 10.93 -5.63 -5.08
CA TRP A 62 10.51 -4.33 -4.59
C TRP A 62 11.61 -3.30 -4.67
N THR A 63 11.22 -2.07 -4.95
CA THR A 63 12.08 -0.88 -4.80
C THR A 63 11.34 0.16 -3.97
N LEU A 64 12.07 0.89 -3.16
CA LEU A 64 11.48 1.91 -2.27
C LEU A 64 11.07 3.14 -3.07
N ALA A 65 9.78 3.43 -3.09
CA ALA A 65 9.23 4.65 -3.69
C ALA A 65 9.24 5.83 -2.72
N GLY A 66 9.06 5.56 -1.44
CA GLY A 66 9.09 6.58 -0.40
C GLY A 66 8.46 6.09 0.90
N ILE A 67 8.75 6.81 1.98
CA ILE A 67 8.12 6.59 3.28
C ILE A 67 7.38 7.87 3.66
N PHE A 68 6.09 7.72 3.88
CA PHE A 68 5.16 8.82 4.15
C PHE A 68 4.68 8.69 5.59
N ALA A 69 5.00 9.66 6.42
CA ALA A 69 4.66 9.60 7.83
C ALA A 69 3.92 10.86 8.26
N ASP A 70 2.75 10.67 8.85
CA ASP A 70 1.97 11.73 9.47
C ASP A 70 2.03 11.61 11.00
N GLU A 71 1.99 12.74 11.67
CA GLU A 71 1.86 12.76 13.12
C GLU A 71 0.43 12.36 13.52
N GLY A 72 0.33 11.28 14.29
CA GLY A 72 -0.91 10.87 14.91
C GLY A 72 -1.18 11.66 16.16
N ILE A 73 -2.06 12.63 16.10
CA ILE A 73 -2.54 13.30 17.29
C ILE A 73 -3.66 12.47 17.90
N SER A 74 -3.50 12.17 19.19
CA SER A 74 -4.54 11.50 19.97
C SER A 74 -5.82 12.34 19.99
N GLY A 75 -6.91 11.73 19.62
CA GLY A 75 -8.24 12.32 19.72
C GLY A 75 -8.74 12.95 18.44
N THR A 76 -9.82 13.48 18.50
CA THR A 76 -10.84 13.93 17.59
C THR A 76 -10.47 14.97 16.52
N GLN A 77 -9.23 15.38 16.40
CA GLN A 77 -8.89 16.40 15.39
C GLN A 77 -8.54 15.81 14.04
N THR A 78 -9.33 16.19 13.07
CA THR A 78 -9.12 15.98 11.67
C THR A 78 -7.91 16.76 11.17
N LYS A 79 -6.71 16.48 11.70
CA LYS A 79 -5.54 17.10 11.13
C LYS A 79 -5.28 16.57 9.73
N LYS A 80 -4.85 17.48 8.91
CA LYS A 80 -4.49 17.24 7.52
C LYS A 80 -3.48 16.10 7.46
N ARG A 81 -3.86 15.01 6.86
CA ARG A 81 -2.97 13.90 6.56
C ARG A 81 -2.12 14.25 5.33
N THR A 82 -1.22 15.20 5.52
CA THR A 82 -0.45 15.81 4.42
C THR A 82 0.38 14.77 3.66
N GLU A 83 1.07 13.90 4.38
CA GLU A 83 1.89 12.86 3.77
C GLU A 83 1.04 11.75 3.16
N PHE A 84 -0.06 11.37 3.78
CA PHE A 84 -1.02 10.44 3.18
C PHE A 84 -1.56 10.98 1.86
N ASN A 85 -1.98 12.24 1.85
CA ASN A 85 -2.51 12.86 0.63
C ASN A 85 -1.44 12.98 -0.46
N ARG A 86 -0.19 13.26 -0.08
CA ARG A 86 0.95 13.28 -1.01
C ARG A 86 1.18 11.90 -1.62
N MET A 87 1.13 10.85 -0.80
CA MET A 87 1.24 9.47 -1.24
C MET A 87 0.12 9.10 -2.24
N ILE A 88 -1.13 9.44 -1.91
CA ILE A 88 -2.27 9.19 -2.79
C ILE A 88 -2.13 9.91 -4.14
N ARG A 89 -1.66 11.15 -4.14
CA ARG A 89 -1.37 11.87 -5.40
C ARG A 89 -0.30 11.15 -6.23
N MET A 90 0.75 10.65 -5.61
CA MET A 90 1.78 9.88 -6.29
C MET A 90 1.22 8.56 -6.85
N CYS A 91 0.31 7.93 -6.13
CA CYS A 91 -0.41 6.77 -6.65
C CYS A 91 -1.23 7.10 -7.90
N ARG A 92 -1.97 8.19 -7.86
CA ARG A 92 -2.75 8.67 -9.02
C ARG A 92 -1.87 9.02 -10.21
N ASN A 93 -0.68 9.52 -9.96
CA ASN A 93 0.32 9.83 -10.99
C ASN A 93 1.15 8.60 -11.42
N LYS A 94 0.74 7.41 -11.01
CA LYS A 94 1.38 6.13 -11.35
C LYS A 94 2.86 6.05 -10.99
N LYS A 95 3.24 6.65 -9.88
CA LYS A 95 4.61 6.61 -9.34
C LYS A 95 4.80 5.55 -8.25
N ILE A 96 3.71 4.97 -7.75
CA ILE A 96 3.69 3.94 -6.73
C ILE A 96 2.88 2.76 -7.26
N ASP A 97 3.36 1.55 -7.03
CA ASP A 97 2.69 0.32 -7.46
C ASP A 97 2.07 -0.44 -6.29
N LEU A 98 2.59 -0.25 -5.09
CA LEU A 98 2.15 -0.95 -3.88
C LEU A 98 2.33 -0.05 -2.67
N VAL A 99 1.36 -0.07 -1.78
CA VAL A 99 1.43 0.62 -0.48
C VAL A 99 1.49 -0.41 0.63
N ILE A 100 2.39 -0.24 1.59
CA ILE A 100 2.45 -1.05 2.79
C ILE A 100 2.22 -0.19 4.04
N THR A 101 1.45 -0.70 4.97
CA THR A 101 1.16 -0.03 6.23
C THR A 101 0.96 -1.05 7.35
N LYS A 102 1.13 -0.63 8.58
CA LYS A 102 1.06 -1.52 9.74
C LYS A 102 -0.33 -2.13 9.94
N SER A 103 -1.37 -1.33 9.79
CA SER A 103 -2.75 -1.77 10.07
C SER A 103 -3.77 -0.92 9.34
N ILE A 104 -4.98 -1.45 9.25
CA ILE A 104 -6.14 -0.73 8.69
C ILE A 104 -6.39 0.57 9.46
N SER A 105 -6.29 0.54 10.78
CA SER A 105 -6.51 1.71 11.62
C SER A 105 -5.47 2.82 11.42
N ARG A 106 -4.28 2.47 10.97
CA ARG A 106 -3.24 3.43 10.59
C ARG A 106 -3.48 4.06 9.22
N PHE A 107 -4.04 3.29 8.31
CA PHE A 107 -4.29 3.71 6.94
C PHE A 107 -5.47 4.68 6.82
N ALA A 108 -6.55 4.42 7.54
CA ALA A 108 -7.77 5.22 7.44
C ALA A 108 -8.38 5.49 8.81
N ARG A 109 -9.12 6.58 8.92
CA ARG A 109 -9.79 7.02 10.15
C ARG A 109 -10.98 6.17 10.51
N ASN A 110 -11.67 5.71 9.48
CA ASN A 110 -12.85 4.87 9.61
C ASN A 110 -12.87 3.86 8.48
N THR A 111 -13.79 2.93 8.58
CA THR A 111 -13.90 1.81 7.66
C THR A 111 -14.33 2.23 6.26
N VAL A 112 -15.25 3.18 6.17
CA VAL A 112 -15.76 3.67 4.89
C VAL A 112 -14.64 4.31 4.07
N ASP A 113 -13.85 5.17 4.70
CA ASP A 113 -12.69 5.81 4.05
C ASP A 113 -11.64 4.78 3.63
N CYS A 114 -11.38 3.78 4.48
CA CYS A 114 -10.45 2.71 4.15
C CYS A 114 -10.86 1.97 2.88
N LEU A 115 -12.10 1.55 2.81
CA LEU A 115 -12.63 0.81 1.67
C LEU A 115 -12.65 1.65 0.40
N GLU A 116 -12.99 2.91 0.53
CA GLU A 116 -12.99 3.83 -0.60
C GLU A 116 -11.59 4.01 -1.18
N TYR A 117 -10.57 4.25 -0.34
CA TYR A 117 -9.19 4.35 -0.79
C TYR A 117 -8.66 3.05 -1.36
N VAL A 118 -8.93 1.93 -0.72
CA VAL A 118 -8.55 0.60 -1.22
C VAL A 118 -9.13 0.36 -2.61
N ARG A 119 -10.41 0.69 -2.81
CA ARG A 119 -11.09 0.54 -4.10
C ARG A 119 -10.49 1.45 -5.16
N GLN A 120 -10.28 2.72 -4.86
CA GLN A 120 -9.66 3.67 -5.79
C GLN A 120 -8.25 3.21 -6.20
N LEU A 121 -7.45 2.75 -5.26
CA LEU A 121 -6.10 2.27 -5.54
C LEU A 121 -6.13 0.98 -6.36
N LYS A 122 -7.05 0.08 -6.06
CA LYS A 122 -7.22 -1.16 -6.82
C LYS A 122 -7.61 -0.88 -8.28
N ASP A 123 -8.47 0.09 -8.52
CA ASP A 123 -8.85 0.53 -9.87
C ASP A 123 -7.65 1.08 -10.65
N LEU A 124 -6.66 1.65 -9.96
CA LEU A 124 -5.40 2.09 -10.53
C LEU A 124 -4.36 0.96 -10.68
N GLY A 125 -4.68 -0.25 -10.27
CA GLY A 125 -3.76 -1.37 -10.26
C GLY A 125 -2.78 -1.36 -9.08
N ILE A 126 -3.07 -0.60 -8.04
CA ILE A 126 -2.23 -0.45 -6.85
C ILE A 126 -2.79 -1.23 -5.67
N GLY A 127 -1.97 -2.10 -5.10
CA GLY A 127 -2.32 -2.87 -3.91
C GLY A 127 -1.99 -2.15 -2.61
N VAL A 128 -2.63 -2.60 -1.53
CA VAL A 128 -2.30 -2.19 -0.16
C VAL A 128 -2.07 -3.44 0.69
N ILE A 129 -0.96 -3.48 1.40
CA ILE A 129 -0.65 -4.52 2.38
C ILE A 129 -0.88 -3.97 3.78
N PHE A 130 -1.75 -4.62 4.53
CA PHE A 130 -1.97 -4.37 5.95
C PHE A 130 -1.26 -5.47 6.74
N GLU A 131 -0.15 -5.13 7.38
CA GLU A 131 0.71 -6.12 8.03
C GLU A 131 0.02 -6.83 9.19
N LYS A 132 -0.63 -6.07 10.07
CA LYS A 132 -1.29 -6.62 11.27
C LYS A 132 -2.40 -7.60 10.91
N GLU A 133 -3.19 -7.26 9.92
CA GLU A 133 -4.32 -8.08 9.45
C GLU A 133 -3.89 -9.15 8.44
N ASN A 134 -2.64 -9.09 7.99
CA ASN A 134 -2.09 -9.97 6.95
C ASN A 134 -2.94 -9.98 5.67
N ILE A 135 -3.28 -8.80 5.20
CA ILE A 135 -4.13 -8.59 4.03
C ILE A 135 -3.31 -7.93 2.92
N ASN A 136 -3.41 -8.50 1.72
CA ASN A 136 -2.93 -7.87 0.49
C ASN A 136 -4.12 -7.70 -0.45
N THR A 137 -4.49 -6.46 -0.73
CA THR A 137 -5.70 -6.16 -1.52
C THR A 137 -5.63 -6.61 -2.97
N MET A 138 -4.43 -6.81 -3.53
CA MET A 138 -4.26 -7.30 -4.89
C MET A 138 -4.58 -8.77 -5.04
N THR A 139 -4.37 -9.56 -3.99
CA THR A 139 -4.65 -10.99 -3.98
C THR A 139 -6.04 -11.31 -3.45
N MET A 140 -6.78 -10.31 -2.99
CA MET A 140 -8.12 -10.49 -2.47
C MET A 140 -9.12 -10.72 -3.59
N THR A 141 -9.99 -11.72 -3.41
CA THR A 141 -11.16 -11.92 -4.27
C THR A 141 -12.24 -10.88 -3.98
N SER A 142 -13.11 -10.63 -4.94
CA SER A 142 -14.25 -9.72 -4.77
C SER A 142 -15.16 -10.15 -3.61
N GLU A 143 -15.35 -11.46 -3.44
CA GLU A 143 -16.12 -12.04 -2.33
C GLU A 143 -15.51 -11.72 -0.97
N PHE A 144 -14.19 -11.81 -0.85
CA PHE A 144 -13.47 -11.47 0.37
C PHE A 144 -13.59 -9.96 0.67
N MET A 145 -13.54 -9.11 -0.33
CA MET A 145 -13.76 -7.67 -0.17
C MET A 145 -15.15 -7.37 0.38
N ILE A 146 -16.17 -8.05 -0.12
CA ILE A 146 -17.56 -7.90 0.36
C ILE A 146 -17.68 -8.39 1.80
N ALA A 147 -17.07 -9.54 2.13
CA ALA A 147 -17.06 -10.08 3.48
C ALA A 147 -16.35 -9.15 4.47
N LEU A 148 -15.22 -8.59 4.08
CA LEU A 148 -14.47 -7.61 4.86
C LEU A 148 -15.32 -6.35 5.08
N TYR A 149 -16.01 -5.88 4.05
CA TYR A 149 -16.94 -4.76 4.11
C TYR A 149 -18.05 -5.00 5.12
N GLY A 150 -18.68 -6.17 5.07
CA GLY A 150 -19.73 -6.56 6.00
C GLY A 150 -19.24 -6.66 7.45
N SER A 151 -18.06 -7.22 7.67
CA SER A 151 -17.43 -7.32 8.98
C SER A 151 -17.18 -5.94 9.60
N PHE A 152 -16.72 -4.99 8.81
CA PHE A 152 -16.49 -3.63 9.28
C PHE A 152 -17.81 -2.90 9.60
N ALA A 153 -18.79 -3.00 8.74
CA ALA A 153 -20.10 -2.40 8.98
C ALA A 153 -20.75 -2.94 10.28
N GLN A 154 -20.59 -4.23 10.55
CA GLN A 154 -21.04 -4.84 11.79
C GLN A 154 -20.29 -4.31 13.01
N ALA A 155 -18.96 -4.19 12.94
CA ALA A 155 -18.14 -3.64 14.02
C ALA A 155 -18.50 -2.19 14.35
N GLU A 156 -18.75 -1.35 13.35
CA GLU A 156 -19.24 0.02 13.54
C GLU A 156 -20.61 0.05 14.18
N SER A 157 -21.53 -0.80 13.75
CA SER A 157 -22.87 -0.92 14.32
C SER A 157 -22.82 -1.34 15.80
N GLU A 158 -22.01 -2.31 16.14
CA GLU A 158 -21.82 -2.73 17.54
C GLU A 158 -21.19 -1.64 18.39
N SER A 159 -20.23 -0.89 17.87
CA SER A 159 -19.61 0.24 18.56
C SER A 159 -20.63 1.35 18.84
N ILE A 160 -21.47 1.69 17.89
CA ILE A 160 -22.54 2.68 18.03
C ILE A 160 -23.54 2.20 19.08
N SER A 161 -23.95 0.94 19.06
CA SER A 161 -24.87 0.36 20.03
C SER A 161 -24.31 0.41 21.47
N LYS A 162 -23.01 0.18 21.66
CA LYS A 162 -22.35 0.29 22.97
C LYS A 162 -22.26 1.72 23.49
N ASN A 163 -22.16 2.69 22.58
CA ASN A 163 -22.04 4.11 22.96
C ASN A 163 -23.38 4.79 23.24
N VAL A 164 -24.51 4.17 22.92
CA VAL A 164 -25.86 4.72 23.09
C VAL A 164 -26.52 4.27 24.41
N SER A 165 -25.97 3.30 25.08
CA SER A 165 -26.51 2.81 26.39
C SER A 165 -26.11 3.69 27.57
#